data_2fe014f857f98831ceb53a13b54ea5e5
#
_entry.id   2fe014f857f98831ceb53a13b54ea5e5
#
_cell.length_a   1.000
_cell.length_b   1.000
_cell.length_c   1.000
_cell.angle_alpha   90.00
_cell.angle_beta   90.00
_cell.angle_gamma   90.00
#
_symmetry.space_group_name_H-M   'P 1'
#
loop_
_entity.id
_entity.type
_entity.pdbx_description
1 polymer ?
#
loop_
_entity_poly.entity_id
_entity_poly.type
_entity_poly.pdbx_seq_one_letter_code
_entity_poly.pdbx_strand_id
1 'polypeptide(L)'
;CDLCGQNVETGAFRMGSEYYHLCPDCEMKMRSDIAMKAQQKAQKKENIVGGIVGALLGSLLGMLSVLILSQLGYVAALSGVIMAVCVLKGYEMLGGKLTKKAVVISAVIMILMTYFADRVDWAIILFNQGGGAEAGYSLFECYRLIPAALSAEIIDMGSYIGNLVLQYLFVALGAIPTVIGKMKEKKEEGIIARLN
;
A
#
# COMPACT_ATOMS: atom_id res chain seq x y z
N CYS A 1 -19.07 -20.03 -26.49
CA CYS A 1 -17.75 -19.56 -26.11
C CYS A 1 -17.85 -18.11 -25.62
N ASP A 2 -17.40 -17.85 -24.38
CA ASP A 2 -17.57 -16.52 -23.72
C ASP A 2 -16.70 -15.42 -24.38
N LEU A 3 -15.71 -15.80 -25.17
CA LEU A 3 -14.79 -14.85 -25.79
C LEU A 3 -15.22 -14.45 -27.22
N CYS A 4 -15.65 -15.41 -28.05
CA CYS A 4 -16.02 -15.13 -29.45
C CYS A 4 -17.52 -15.15 -29.70
N GLY A 5 -18.34 -15.52 -28.74
CA GLY A 5 -19.81 -15.58 -28.87
C GLY A 5 -20.33 -16.70 -29.79
N GLN A 6 -19.45 -17.54 -30.35
CA GLN A 6 -19.86 -18.64 -31.22
C GLN A 6 -20.43 -19.81 -30.44
N ASN A 7 -21.44 -20.44 -31.01
CA ASN A 7 -22.06 -21.64 -30.43
C ASN A 7 -21.31 -22.89 -30.89
N VAL A 8 -20.18 -23.18 -30.26
CA VAL A 8 -19.27 -24.31 -30.55
C VAL A 8 -18.98 -25.07 -29.27
N GLU A 9 -18.44 -26.27 -29.38
CA GLU A 9 -18.04 -27.07 -28.24
C GLU A 9 -16.98 -26.31 -27.40
N THR A 10 -17.23 -26.16 -26.11
CA THR A 10 -16.39 -25.37 -25.19
C THR A 10 -15.92 -26.21 -24.02
N GLY A 11 -14.68 -26.00 -23.59
CA GLY A 11 -14.18 -26.50 -22.33
C GLY A 11 -14.35 -25.46 -21.20
N ALA A 12 -14.53 -25.91 -19.98
CA ALA A 12 -14.55 -25.05 -18.80
C ALA A 12 -13.10 -24.78 -18.32
N PHE A 13 -12.77 -23.52 -18.14
CA PHE A 13 -11.44 -23.07 -17.70
C PHE A 13 -11.55 -22.13 -16.54
N ARG A 14 -10.60 -22.21 -15.59
CA ARG A 14 -10.47 -21.28 -14.49
C ARG A 14 -9.22 -20.42 -14.67
N MET A 15 -9.38 -19.11 -14.57
CA MET A 15 -8.30 -18.13 -14.56
C MET A 15 -8.42 -17.22 -13.32
N GLY A 16 -7.59 -17.44 -12.34
CA GLY A 16 -7.72 -16.78 -11.04
C GLY A 16 -9.01 -17.18 -10.33
N SER A 17 -9.88 -16.21 -10.06
CA SER A 17 -11.20 -16.41 -9.44
C SER A 17 -12.36 -16.55 -10.44
N GLU A 18 -12.09 -16.37 -11.74
CA GLU A 18 -13.13 -16.35 -12.77
C GLU A 18 -13.14 -17.64 -13.58
N TYR A 19 -14.33 -18.02 -14.07
CA TYR A 19 -14.59 -19.21 -14.87
C TYR A 19 -15.00 -18.80 -16.27
N TYR A 20 -14.43 -19.46 -17.29
CA TYR A 20 -14.69 -19.18 -18.69
C TYR A 20 -14.98 -20.48 -19.46
N HIS A 21 -15.93 -20.41 -20.39
CA HIS A 21 -16.17 -21.47 -21.36
C HIS A 21 -15.53 -21.07 -22.69
N LEU A 22 -14.39 -21.70 -23.03
CA LEU A 22 -13.61 -21.35 -24.20
C LEU A 22 -13.63 -22.46 -25.24
N CYS A 23 -13.73 -22.07 -26.51
CA CYS A 23 -13.46 -22.96 -27.62
C CYS A 23 -11.94 -23.17 -27.80
N PRO A 24 -11.50 -24.24 -28.51
CA PRO A 24 -10.08 -24.53 -28.65
C PRO A 24 -9.25 -23.37 -29.21
N ASP A 25 -9.78 -22.62 -30.18
CA ASP A 25 -9.08 -21.49 -30.80
C ASP A 25 -8.91 -20.32 -29.81
N CYS A 26 -9.96 -20.02 -29.04
CA CYS A 26 -9.91 -18.98 -28.02
C CYS A 26 -9.04 -19.37 -26.82
N GLU A 27 -8.99 -20.66 -26.46
CA GLU A 27 -8.04 -21.18 -25.47
C GLU A 27 -6.59 -20.95 -25.93
N MET A 28 -6.25 -21.32 -27.17
CA MET A 28 -4.91 -21.18 -27.73
C MET A 28 -4.50 -19.70 -27.77
N LYS A 29 -5.39 -18.81 -28.22
CA LYS A 29 -5.15 -17.37 -28.28
C LYS A 29 -4.94 -16.81 -26.87
N MET A 30 -5.77 -17.18 -25.91
CA MET A 30 -5.65 -16.71 -24.53
C MET A 30 -4.34 -17.20 -23.87
N ARG A 31 -3.95 -18.45 -24.12
CA ARG A 31 -2.65 -19.00 -23.64
C ARG A 31 -1.46 -18.26 -24.25
N SER A 32 -1.51 -17.95 -25.55
CA SER A 32 -0.45 -17.18 -26.20
C SER A 32 -0.35 -15.74 -25.67
N ASP A 33 -1.48 -15.09 -25.46
CA ASP A 33 -1.52 -13.73 -24.90
C ASP A 33 -0.99 -13.68 -23.46
N ILE A 34 -1.32 -14.68 -22.64
CA ILE A 34 -0.77 -14.81 -21.27
C ILE A 34 0.73 -15.07 -21.32
N ALA A 35 1.20 -15.96 -22.19
CA ALA A 35 2.63 -16.23 -22.36
C ALA A 35 3.40 -14.98 -22.80
N MET A 36 2.87 -14.21 -23.75
CA MET A 36 3.47 -12.95 -24.20
C MET A 36 3.50 -11.91 -23.07
N LYS A 37 2.41 -11.74 -22.33
CA LYS A 37 2.36 -10.83 -21.16
C LYS A 37 3.34 -11.26 -20.07
N ALA A 38 3.46 -12.56 -19.81
CA ALA A 38 4.42 -13.11 -18.85
C ALA A 38 5.87 -12.85 -19.29
N GLN A 39 6.18 -13.02 -20.59
CA GLN A 39 7.49 -12.69 -21.15
C GLN A 39 7.79 -11.19 -21.07
N GLN A 40 6.84 -10.32 -21.42
CA GLN A 40 7.02 -8.87 -21.29
C GLN A 40 7.22 -8.45 -19.83
N LYS A 41 6.46 -9.04 -18.88
CA LYS A 41 6.68 -8.82 -17.44
C LYS A 41 8.05 -9.38 -17.00
N ALA A 42 8.51 -10.49 -17.55
CA ALA A 42 9.83 -11.06 -17.23
C ALA A 42 10.98 -10.18 -17.73
N GLN A 43 10.83 -9.57 -18.89
CA GLN A 43 11.85 -8.68 -19.49
C GLN A 43 11.89 -7.27 -18.86
N LYS A 44 10.82 -6.82 -18.20
CA LYS A 44 10.86 -5.54 -17.46
C LYS A 44 11.95 -5.61 -16.40
N LYS A 45 13.02 -4.83 -16.56
CA LYS A 45 14.06 -4.65 -15.54
C LYS A 45 13.44 -3.95 -14.33
N GLU A 46 13.74 -4.45 -13.14
CA GLU A 46 13.40 -3.76 -11.91
C GLU A 46 14.22 -2.47 -11.82
N ASN A 47 13.56 -1.33 -11.73
CA ASN A 47 14.19 -0.06 -11.43
C ASN A 47 14.01 0.24 -9.95
N ILE A 48 14.99 -0.15 -9.13
CA ILE A 48 14.95 0.03 -7.67
C ILE A 48 14.87 1.53 -7.32
N VAL A 49 15.63 2.38 -8.03
CA VAL A 49 15.63 3.83 -7.77
C VAL A 49 14.25 4.43 -8.07
N GLY A 50 13.68 4.10 -9.23
CA GLY A 50 12.31 4.49 -9.56
C GLY A 50 11.29 3.96 -8.54
N GLY A 51 11.46 2.72 -8.10
CA GLY A 51 10.62 2.11 -7.06
C GLY A 51 10.67 2.86 -5.72
N ILE A 52 11.86 3.25 -5.26
CA ILE A 52 12.03 4.04 -4.03
C ILE A 52 11.34 5.40 -4.17
N VAL A 53 11.56 6.11 -5.29
CA VAL A 53 10.90 7.40 -5.55
C VAL A 53 9.37 7.23 -5.57
N GLY A 54 8.89 6.18 -6.24
CA GLY A 54 7.45 5.87 -6.29
C GLY A 54 6.86 5.54 -4.91
N ALA A 55 7.59 4.77 -4.10
CA ALA A 55 7.18 4.46 -2.74
C ALA A 55 7.13 5.70 -1.85
N LEU A 56 8.12 6.60 -1.99
CA LEU A 56 8.14 7.88 -1.26
C LEU A 56 6.98 8.79 -1.67
N LEU A 57 6.69 8.93 -2.96
CA LEU A 57 5.52 9.69 -3.43
C LEU A 57 4.21 9.06 -2.94
N GLY A 58 4.10 7.74 -3.01
CA GLY A 58 2.96 7.00 -2.47
C GLY A 58 2.81 7.18 -0.95
N SER A 59 3.94 7.22 -0.21
CA SER A 59 3.91 7.43 1.24
C SER A 59 3.48 8.84 1.64
N LEU A 60 3.80 9.86 0.84
CA LEU A 60 3.29 11.22 1.07
C LEU A 60 1.77 11.28 0.93
N LEU A 61 1.21 10.62 -0.09
CA LEU A 61 -0.25 10.51 -0.23
C LEU A 61 -0.87 9.73 0.95
N GLY A 62 -0.21 8.65 1.38
CA GLY A 62 -0.60 7.89 2.55
C GLY A 62 -0.57 8.74 3.83
N MET A 63 0.49 9.54 4.03
CA MET A 63 0.62 10.45 5.16
C MET A 63 -0.50 11.50 5.19
N LEU A 64 -0.81 12.13 4.04
CA LEU A 64 -1.94 13.07 3.95
C LEU A 64 -3.26 12.40 4.35
N SER A 65 -3.48 11.16 3.93
CA SER A 65 -4.67 10.40 4.32
C SER A 65 -4.73 10.14 5.83
N VAL A 66 -3.59 9.82 6.45
CA VAL A 66 -3.48 9.65 7.92
C VAL A 66 -3.89 10.94 8.62
N LEU A 67 -3.31 12.08 8.23
CA LEU A 67 -3.57 13.38 8.85
C LEU A 67 -5.05 13.81 8.71
N ILE A 68 -5.64 13.63 7.53
CA ILE A 68 -7.04 13.97 7.29
C ILE A 68 -7.96 13.09 8.15
N LEU A 69 -7.73 11.79 8.19
CA LEU A 69 -8.56 10.86 8.95
C LEU A 69 -8.42 11.06 10.46
N SER A 70 -7.21 11.38 10.95
CA SER A 70 -6.96 11.71 12.34
C SER A 70 -7.76 12.95 12.77
N GLN A 71 -7.74 14.03 11.98
CA GLN A 71 -8.49 15.25 12.26
C GLN A 71 -10.03 15.07 12.21
N LEU A 72 -10.50 14.07 11.45
CA LEU A 72 -11.93 13.71 11.41
C LEU A 72 -12.35 12.79 12.56
N GLY A 73 -11.43 12.41 13.45
CA GLY A 73 -11.70 11.49 14.57
C GLY A 73 -11.95 10.04 14.14
N TYR A 74 -11.65 9.70 12.89
CA TYR A 74 -11.74 8.33 12.39
C TYR A 74 -10.50 7.52 12.80
N VAL A 75 -10.77 6.29 13.24
CA VAL A 75 -9.75 5.38 13.77
C VAL A 75 -8.61 5.13 12.77
N ALA A 76 -7.39 5.12 13.29
CA ALA A 76 -6.14 4.85 12.59
C ALA A 76 -6.11 3.57 11.70
N ALA A 77 -7.10 2.67 11.85
CA ALA A 77 -7.23 1.44 11.09
C ALA A 77 -7.25 1.64 9.56
N LEU A 78 -8.07 2.58 9.09
CA LEU A 78 -8.27 2.81 7.66
C LEU A 78 -7.03 3.47 7.04
N SER A 79 -6.38 4.36 7.78
CA SER A 79 -5.19 5.10 7.33
C SER A 79 -4.00 4.17 7.08
N GLY A 80 -3.80 3.14 7.93
CA GLY A 80 -2.74 2.16 7.76
C GLY A 80 -2.88 1.34 6.48
N VAL A 81 -4.11 0.92 6.13
CA VAL A 81 -4.37 0.21 4.87
C VAL A 81 -4.09 1.10 3.67
N ILE A 82 -4.55 2.36 3.70
CA ILE A 82 -4.32 3.32 2.61
C ILE A 82 -2.82 3.58 2.43
N MET A 83 -2.07 3.78 3.52
CA MET A 83 -0.62 3.95 3.51
C MET A 83 0.06 2.75 2.81
N ALA A 84 -0.28 1.52 3.20
CA ALA A 84 0.31 0.32 2.63
C ALA A 84 0.01 0.17 1.12
N VAL A 85 -1.24 0.41 0.71
CA VAL A 85 -1.63 0.35 -0.70
C VAL A 85 -0.92 1.43 -1.51
N CYS A 86 -0.87 2.67 -1.02
CA CYS A 86 -0.22 3.79 -1.72
C CYS A 86 1.28 3.55 -1.90
N VAL A 87 1.99 3.09 -0.87
CA VAL A 87 3.44 2.82 -0.93
C VAL A 87 3.74 1.67 -1.90
N LEU A 88 3.01 0.54 -1.79
CA LEU A 88 3.23 -0.62 -2.64
C LEU A 88 2.86 -0.34 -4.11
N LYS A 89 1.74 0.35 -4.36
CA LYS A 89 1.38 0.79 -5.72
C LYS A 89 2.36 1.81 -6.28
N GLY A 90 2.77 2.78 -5.47
CA GLY A 90 3.77 3.77 -5.86
C GLY A 90 5.08 3.12 -6.29
N TYR A 91 5.58 2.17 -5.49
CA TYR A 91 6.76 1.38 -5.86
C TYR A 91 6.57 0.64 -7.19
N GLU A 92 5.45 -0.07 -7.37
CA GLU A 92 5.17 -0.86 -8.56
C GLU A 92 5.06 0.00 -9.83
N MET A 93 4.47 1.19 -9.73
CA MET A 93 4.31 2.12 -10.87
C MET A 93 5.65 2.59 -11.43
N LEU A 94 6.59 2.99 -10.58
CA LEU A 94 7.88 3.55 -11.00
C LEU A 94 9.01 2.50 -10.99
N GLY A 95 8.92 1.47 -10.15
CA GLY A 95 9.88 0.37 -10.07
C GLY A 95 9.61 -0.79 -11.03
N GLY A 96 8.40 -0.86 -11.59
CA GLY A 96 8.00 -1.82 -12.62
C GLY A 96 7.72 -3.24 -12.16
N LYS A 97 8.31 -3.71 -11.06
CA LYS A 97 8.09 -5.06 -10.49
C LYS A 97 8.07 -5.02 -8.97
N LEU A 98 7.09 -5.69 -8.38
CA LEU A 98 7.09 -5.95 -6.93
C LEU A 98 7.87 -7.25 -6.66
N THR A 99 9.16 -7.12 -6.39
CA THR A 99 10.04 -8.24 -5.99
C THR A 99 10.07 -8.38 -4.46
N LYS A 100 10.68 -9.46 -3.95
CA LYS A 100 10.88 -9.57 -2.49
C LYS A 100 11.70 -8.40 -1.94
N LYS A 101 12.70 -7.91 -2.70
CA LYS A 101 13.49 -6.72 -2.34
C LYS A 101 12.62 -5.46 -2.30
N ALA A 102 11.75 -5.28 -3.30
CA ALA A 102 10.78 -4.19 -3.35
C ALA A 102 9.87 -4.16 -2.13
N VAL A 103 9.36 -5.31 -1.69
CA VAL A 103 8.52 -5.43 -0.49
C VAL A 103 9.28 -5.00 0.77
N VAL A 104 10.54 -5.44 0.93
CA VAL A 104 11.36 -5.05 2.08
C VAL A 104 11.64 -3.55 2.07
N ILE A 105 12.02 -2.97 0.92
CA ILE A 105 12.25 -1.53 0.78
C ILE A 105 10.98 -0.74 1.10
N SER A 106 9.83 -1.17 0.55
CA SER A 106 8.54 -0.55 0.83
C SER A 106 8.18 -0.62 2.32
N ALA A 107 8.46 -1.76 2.98
CA ALA A 107 8.22 -1.91 4.42
C ALA A 107 9.07 -0.94 5.24
N VAL A 108 10.34 -0.77 4.92
CA VAL A 108 11.21 0.21 5.60
C VAL A 108 10.68 1.63 5.41
N ILE A 109 10.29 2.00 4.18
CA ILE A 109 9.70 3.31 3.89
C ILE A 109 8.40 3.50 4.68
N MET A 110 7.52 2.49 4.72
CA MET A 110 6.28 2.55 5.52
C MET A 110 6.56 2.80 7.00
N ILE A 111 7.54 2.08 7.58
CA ILE A 111 7.91 2.26 9.00
C ILE A 111 8.38 3.69 9.27
N LEU A 112 9.29 4.21 8.45
CA LEU A 112 9.81 5.57 8.60
C LEU A 112 8.72 6.62 8.43
N MET A 113 7.90 6.49 7.39
CA MET A 113 6.85 7.47 7.09
C MET A 113 5.69 7.43 8.08
N THR A 114 5.38 6.27 8.65
CA THR A 114 4.40 6.17 9.75
C THR A 114 4.89 6.93 10.98
N TYR A 115 6.16 6.80 11.35
CA TYR A 115 6.75 7.56 12.44
C TYR A 115 6.69 9.07 12.19
N PHE A 116 7.01 9.50 10.96
CA PHE A 116 6.89 10.92 10.59
C PHE A 116 5.45 11.42 10.64
N ALA A 117 4.50 10.61 10.13
CA ALA A 117 3.10 10.96 10.14
C ALA A 117 2.56 11.13 11.58
N ASP A 118 2.90 10.22 12.48
CA ASP A 118 2.52 10.29 13.89
C ASP A 118 3.07 11.57 14.56
N ARG A 119 4.34 11.88 14.33
CA ARG A 119 4.93 13.11 14.86
C ARG A 119 4.30 14.39 14.32
N VAL A 120 3.92 14.42 13.04
CA VAL A 120 3.22 15.58 12.46
C VAL A 120 1.82 15.70 13.05
N ASP A 121 1.13 14.59 13.26
CA ASP A 121 -0.19 14.57 13.90
C ASP A 121 -0.14 15.14 15.32
N TRP A 122 0.82 14.71 16.13
CA TRP A 122 1.06 15.28 17.47
C TRP A 122 1.45 16.76 17.43
N ALA A 123 2.20 17.20 16.41
CA ALA A 123 2.52 18.61 16.23
C ALA A 123 1.27 19.44 15.93
N ILE A 124 0.32 18.91 15.15
CA ILE A 124 -0.97 19.55 14.88
C ILE A 124 -1.83 19.62 16.14
N ILE A 125 -1.86 18.54 16.93
CA ILE A 125 -2.57 18.50 18.20
C ILE A 125 -1.98 19.55 19.17
N LEU A 126 -0.66 19.60 19.31
CA LEU A 126 0.02 20.56 20.17
C LEU A 126 -0.22 22.01 19.70
N PHE A 127 -0.25 22.25 18.40
CA PHE A 127 -0.56 23.56 17.81
C PHE A 127 -1.99 23.98 18.09
N ASN A 128 -2.98 23.10 17.85
CA ASN A 128 -4.41 23.45 17.94
C ASN A 128 -4.98 23.34 19.36
N GLN A 129 -4.55 22.35 20.14
CA GLN A 129 -5.15 22.02 21.44
C GLN A 129 -4.20 22.27 22.61
N GLY A 130 -2.88 22.20 22.35
CA GLY A 130 -1.86 22.42 23.37
C GLY A 130 -1.45 23.88 23.56
N GLY A 131 -2.22 24.84 23.01
CA GLY A 131 -1.94 26.28 23.15
C GLY A 131 -0.80 26.79 22.28
N GLY A 132 -0.27 25.97 21.36
CA GLY A 132 0.84 26.37 20.48
C GLY A 132 0.49 27.58 19.59
N ALA A 133 -0.71 27.60 19.02
CA ALA A 133 -1.18 28.71 18.20
C ALA A 133 -1.36 30.00 19.02
N GLU A 134 -1.88 29.92 20.25
CA GLU A 134 -2.07 31.04 21.15
C GLU A 134 -0.72 31.62 21.64
N ALA A 135 0.29 30.76 21.80
CA ALA A 135 1.64 31.13 22.17
C ALA A 135 2.46 31.69 21.00
N GLY A 136 1.89 31.73 19.77
CA GLY A 136 2.53 32.24 18.57
C GLY A 136 3.56 31.29 17.93
N TYR A 137 3.57 30.00 18.32
CA TYR A 137 4.44 29.01 17.71
C TYR A 137 3.94 28.60 16.31
N SER A 138 4.86 28.33 15.40
CA SER A 138 4.57 27.72 14.12
C SER A 138 4.42 26.18 14.27
N LEU A 139 3.77 25.54 13.30
CA LEU A 139 3.63 24.07 13.26
C LEU A 139 4.97 23.35 13.30
N PHE A 140 6.01 23.93 12.67
CA PHE A 140 7.35 23.37 12.68
C PHE A 140 8.02 23.47 14.06
N GLU A 141 7.79 24.56 14.79
CA GLU A 141 8.26 24.72 16.16
C GLU A 141 7.54 23.73 17.09
N CYS A 142 6.24 23.56 16.96
CA CYS A 142 5.49 22.52 17.70
C CYS A 142 6.07 21.11 17.42
N TYR A 143 6.40 20.80 16.17
CA TYR A 143 7.06 19.52 15.82
C TYR A 143 8.40 19.33 16.54
N ARG A 144 9.20 20.38 16.67
CA ARG A 144 10.49 20.34 17.40
C ARG A 144 10.30 20.28 18.90
N LEU A 145 9.21 20.82 19.43
CA LEU A 145 8.91 20.85 20.85
C LEU A 145 8.31 19.55 21.40
N ILE A 146 7.94 18.58 20.54
CA ILE A 146 7.36 17.30 20.98
C ILE A 146 8.21 16.60 22.06
N PRO A 147 9.55 16.47 21.95
CA PRO A 147 10.34 15.84 23.02
C PRO A 147 10.27 16.61 24.33
N ALA A 148 10.24 17.95 24.28
CA ALA A 148 10.11 18.79 25.48
C ALA A 148 8.70 18.70 26.06
N ALA A 149 7.66 18.65 25.23
CA ALA A 149 6.28 18.46 25.66
C ALA A 149 6.04 17.10 26.32
N LEU A 150 6.71 16.05 25.84
CA LEU A 150 6.72 14.73 26.50
C LEU A 150 7.42 14.76 27.86
N SER A 151 8.58 15.42 27.97
CA SER A 151 9.32 15.54 29.24
C SER A 151 8.62 16.45 30.25
N ALA A 152 7.83 17.40 29.79
CA ALA A 152 7.01 18.30 30.63
C ALA A 152 5.62 17.73 30.94
N GLU A 153 5.33 16.48 30.56
CA GLU A 153 4.03 15.81 30.75
C GLU A 153 2.83 16.54 30.10
N ILE A 154 3.09 17.47 29.19
CA ILE A 154 2.06 18.13 28.37
C ILE A 154 1.42 17.11 27.41
N ILE A 155 2.23 16.20 26.87
CA ILE A 155 1.79 15.04 26.11
C ILE A 155 1.99 13.82 27.00
N ASP A 156 0.92 13.08 27.28
CA ASP A 156 1.02 11.82 28.01
C ASP A 156 1.84 10.79 27.24
N MET A 157 2.90 10.30 27.84
CA MET A 157 3.82 9.31 27.23
C MET A 157 3.09 8.00 26.86
N GLY A 158 2.12 7.58 27.68
CA GLY A 158 1.34 6.37 27.42
C GLY A 158 0.47 6.54 26.17
N SER A 159 -0.19 7.66 26.03
CA SER A 159 -0.99 8.01 24.85
C SER A 159 -0.14 8.14 23.59
N TYR A 160 1.04 8.77 23.69
CA TYR A 160 1.98 8.90 22.58
C TYR A 160 2.44 7.54 22.07
N ILE A 161 2.94 6.68 22.95
CA ILE A 161 3.42 5.34 22.58
C ILE A 161 2.26 4.46 22.13
N GLY A 162 1.12 4.53 22.82
CA GLY A 162 -0.08 3.76 22.47
C GLY A 162 -0.59 4.06 21.07
N ASN A 163 -0.66 5.36 20.69
CA ASN A 163 -1.06 5.77 19.35
C ASN A 163 -0.08 5.27 18.28
N LEU A 164 1.22 5.42 18.51
CA LEU A 164 2.26 4.97 17.60
C LEU A 164 2.21 3.44 17.38
N VAL A 165 2.07 2.67 18.46
CA VAL A 165 1.95 1.20 18.39
C VAL A 165 0.70 0.80 17.62
N LEU A 166 -0.43 1.46 17.89
CA LEU A 166 -1.68 1.22 17.21
C LEU A 166 -1.58 1.52 15.70
N GLN A 167 -0.94 2.63 15.32
CA GLN A 167 -0.68 2.96 13.92
C GLN A 167 0.16 1.89 13.22
N TYR A 168 1.27 1.44 13.83
CA TYR A 168 2.09 0.37 13.26
C TYR A 168 1.33 -0.94 13.10
N LEU A 169 0.49 -1.28 14.07
CA LEU A 169 -0.34 -2.48 14.00
C LEU A 169 -1.29 -2.41 12.79
N PHE A 170 -1.94 -1.27 12.57
CA PHE A 170 -2.84 -1.11 11.42
C PHE A 170 -2.11 -1.04 10.09
N VAL A 171 -0.93 -0.43 10.04
CA VAL A 171 -0.08 -0.48 8.83
C VAL A 171 0.30 -1.92 8.50
N ALA A 172 0.66 -2.72 9.50
CA ALA A 172 0.97 -4.14 9.31
C ALA A 172 -0.25 -4.94 8.85
N LEU A 173 -1.42 -4.72 9.48
CA LEU A 173 -2.68 -5.35 9.09
C LEU A 173 -3.10 -5.00 7.66
N GLY A 174 -2.81 -3.79 7.19
CA GLY A 174 -3.05 -3.37 5.81
C GLY A 174 -2.02 -3.87 4.82
N ALA A 175 -0.75 -3.89 5.21
CA ALA A 175 0.36 -4.29 4.35
C ALA A 175 0.37 -5.80 4.07
N ILE A 176 0.17 -6.62 5.09
CA ILE A 176 0.25 -8.09 4.99
C ILE A 176 -0.72 -8.66 3.94
N PRO A 177 -2.04 -8.39 4.00
CA PRO A 177 -2.97 -8.91 3.00
C PRO A 177 -2.70 -8.34 1.61
N THR A 178 -2.28 -7.08 1.49
CA THR A 178 -1.95 -6.45 0.22
C THR A 178 -0.74 -7.12 -0.44
N VAL A 179 0.31 -7.41 0.32
CA VAL A 179 1.49 -8.13 -0.17
C VAL A 179 1.15 -9.57 -0.55
N ILE A 180 0.42 -10.28 0.32
CA ILE A 180 0.01 -11.68 0.06
C ILE A 180 -0.90 -11.75 -1.18
N GLY A 181 -1.87 -10.84 -1.29
CA GLY A 181 -2.76 -10.74 -2.46
C GLY A 181 -1.97 -10.57 -3.75
N LYS A 182 -1.08 -9.60 -3.80
CA LYS A 182 -0.22 -9.35 -4.98
C LYS A 182 0.74 -10.50 -5.29
N MET A 183 1.25 -11.18 -4.28
CA MET A 183 2.10 -12.36 -4.50
C MET A 183 1.31 -13.56 -5.03
N LYS A 184 0.06 -13.75 -4.59
CA LYS A 184 -0.86 -14.77 -5.10
C LYS A 184 -1.28 -14.46 -6.55
N GLU A 185 -1.72 -13.24 -6.83
CA GLU A 185 -2.10 -12.75 -8.15
C GLU A 185 -0.99 -13.00 -9.16
N LYS A 186 0.27 -12.73 -8.79
CA LYS A 186 1.45 -13.00 -9.61
C LYS A 186 1.67 -14.49 -9.88
N LYS A 187 1.25 -15.36 -8.97
CA LYS A 187 1.39 -16.83 -9.12
C LYS A 187 0.26 -17.41 -9.97
N GLU A 188 -0.93 -16.81 -9.93
CA GLU A 188 -2.14 -17.26 -10.63
C GLU A 188 -2.27 -16.68 -12.05
N GLU A 189 -1.72 -15.49 -12.34
CA GLU A 189 -1.76 -14.83 -13.66
C GLU A 189 -1.14 -15.66 -14.80
N GLY A 190 -0.43 -16.75 -14.49
CA GLY A 190 0.21 -17.64 -15.49
C GLY A 190 -0.47 -18.99 -15.68
N ILE A 191 -1.59 -19.27 -14.99
CA ILE A 191 -2.17 -20.63 -14.97
C ILE A 191 -3.61 -20.57 -15.45
N ILE A 192 -3.85 -21.07 -16.68
CA ILE A 192 -5.19 -21.48 -17.12
C ILE A 192 -5.32 -22.96 -16.77
N ALA A 193 -6.16 -23.28 -15.81
CA ALA A 193 -6.47 -24.64 -15.45
C ALA A 193 -7.76 -25.09 -16.16
N ARG A 194 -7.68 -26.17 -16.96
CA ARG A 194 -8.87 -26.83 -17.51
C ARG A 194 -9.56 -27.59 -16.38
N LEU A 195 -10.85 -27.39 -16.25
CA LEU A 195 -11.69 -28.16 -15.34
C LEU A 195 -12.22 -29.38 -16.08
N ASN A 196 -11.94 -30.56 -15.56
CA ASN A 196 -12.46 -31.82 -16.11
C ASN A 196 -13.90 -32.03 -15.70
#